data_048148bd7323a2e6ebd9339f22ad9845
#
_entry.id   048148bd7323a2e6ebd9339f22ad9845
#
_cell.length_a   1.000
_cell.length_b   1.000
_cell.length_c   1.000
_cell.angle_alpha   90.00
_cell.angle_beta   90.00
_cell.angle_gamma   90.00
#
_symmetry.space_group_name_H-M   'P 1'
#
loop_
_entity.id
_entity.type
_entity.pdbx_description
1 polymer ?
#
loop_
_entity_poly.entity_id
_entity_poly.type
_entity_poly.pdbx_seq_one_letter_code
_entity_poly.pdbx_strand_id
1 'polypeptide(L)'
;PILTGGHFVLTDNQSLKTVATDSHRMSQKRITLDKKGDDFDVVIPSRSLREFTAVFTDEIETVEVFFANNQLLFRSENISFYTRLLEGNYPDTDRLIPTEFSSVVTFNTNNLRHAMERSRLLSNATQNGTVKLEIVKGIVSAHVHSPEVGRVNEEIDTESVSGEDLTISFNPTYLIEALKAVD
;
A
#
# COMPACT_ATOMS: atom_id res chain seq x y z
N PRO A 1 -11.50 -14.57 -2.29
CA PRO A 1 -12.39 -13.50 -2.77
C PRO A 1 -12.39 -12.30 -1.83
N ILE A 2 -12.37 -12.47 -0.49
CA ILE A 2 -12.43 -11.33 0.44
C ILE A 2 -11.27 -10.33 0.25
N LEU A 3 -10.06 -10.80 -0.08
CA LEU A 3 -8.89 -9.97 -0.36
C LEU A 3 -8.94 -9.24 -1.72
N THR A 4 -10.00 -9.41 -2.51
CA THR A 4 -10.22 -8.62 -3.74
C THR A 4 -10.89 -7.27 -3.47
N GLY A 5 -11.05 -6.90 -2.21
CA GLY A 5 -11.62 -5.64 -1.76
C GLY A 5 -10.75 -4.88 -0.78
N GLY A 6 -11.14 -3.65 -0.50
CA GLY A 6 -10.60 -2.86 0.60
C GLY A 6 -11.46 -3.04 1.86
N HIS A 7 -10.82 -3.25 2.98
CA HIS A 7 -11.44 -3.35 4.29
C HIS A 7 -11.53 -1.97 4.93
N PHE A 8 -12.73 -1.57 5.31
CA PHE A 8 -13.04 -0.27 5.89
C PHE A 8 -13.65 -0.48 7.26
N VAL A 9 -13.02 0.07 8.28
CA VAL A 9 -13.47 -0.04 9.68
C VAL A 9 -13.56 1.35 10.28
N LEU A 10 -14.75 1.74 10.70
CA LEU A 10 -14.98 2.94 11.49
C LEU A 10 -15.18 2.54 12.94
N THR A 11 -14.40 3.12 13.83
CA THR A 11 -14.51 2.92 15.28
C THR A 11 -14.57 4.27 16.00
N ASP A 12 -15.12 4.24 17.20
CA ASP A 12 -15.27 5.44 18.04
C ASP A 12 -15.99 6.59 17.31
N ASN A 13 -16.85 6.25 16.37
CA ASN A 13 -17.64 7.15 15.52
C ASN A 13 -16.82 8.07 14.57
N GLN A 14 -15.50 8.06 14.60
CA GLN A 14 -14.64 8.99 13.83
C GLN A 14 -13.34 8.38 13.31
N SER A 15 -12.83 7.32 13.90
CA SER A 15 -11.55 6.72 13.48
C SER A 15 -11.80 5.75 12.32
N LEU A 16 -11.51 6.19 11.10
CA LEU A 16 -11.61 5.35 9.91
C LEU A 16 -10.26 4.71 9.58
N LYS A 17 -10.20 3.39 9.63
CA LYS A 17 -9.08 2.57 9.14
C LYS A 17 -9.47 1.95 7.81
N THR A 18 -8.58 2.06 6.81
CA THR A 18 -8.71 1.36 5.54
C THR A 18 -7.51 0.46 5.32
N VAL A 19 -7.75 -0.77 4.86
CA VAL A 19 -6.71 -1.76 4.59
C VAL A 19 -6.96 -2.46 3.28
N ALA A 20 -5.91 -2.70 2.50
CA ALA A 20 -5.93 -3.58 1.35
C ALA A 20 -4.66 -4.44 1.34
N THR A 21 -4.80 -5.73 1.00
CA THR A 21 -3.68 -6.66 0.88
C THR A 21 -3.95 -7.70 -0.21
N ASP A 22 -2.87 -8.16 -0.84
CA ASP A 22 -2.87 -9.27 -1.79
C ASP A 22 -2.06 -10.47 -1.29
N SER A 23 -1.82 -10.55 0.04
CA SER A 23 -0.99 -11.53 0.73
C SER A 23 0.52 -11.37 0.56
N HIS A 24 0.99 -10.50 -0.33
CA HIS A 24 2.41 -10.21 -0.54
C HIS A 24 2.79 -8.81 -0.06
N ARG A 25 1.82 -7.90 -0.03
CA ARG A 25 1.96 -6.52 0.41
C ARG A 25 0.66 -6.05 1.03
N MET A 26 0.75 -4.99 1.82
CA MET A 26 -0.39 -4.39 2.50
C MET A 26 -0.28 -2.87 2.45
N SER A 27 -1.41 -2.24 2.23
CA SER A 27 -1.57 -0.79 2.40
C SER A 27 -2.57 -0.53 3.51
N GLN A 28 -2.23 0.34 4.44
CA GLN A 28 -3.11 0.76 5.52
C GLN A 28 -3.07 2.28 5.66
N LYS A 29 -4.25 2.88 5.82
CA LYS A 29 -4.39 4.30 6.17
C LYS A 29 -5.36 4.45 7.32
N ARG A 30 -5.08 5.38 8.23
CA ARG A 30 -5.98 5.80 9.31
C ARG A 30 -6.21 7.30 9.19
N ILE A 31 -7.46 7.70 9.29
CA ILE A 31 -7.86 9.10 9.31
C ILE A 31 -8.90 9.31 10.40
N THR A 32 -8.97 10.55 10.91
CA THR A 32 -10.07 10.97 11.77
C THR A 32 -11.05 11.74 10.92
N LEU A 33 -12.32 11.32 10.92
CA LEU A 33 -13.38 12.00 10.20
C LEU A 33 -13.81 13.26 10.96
N ASP A 34 -14.13 14.32 10.23
CA ASP A 34 -14.63 15.58 10.82
C ASP A 34 -16.02 15.41 11.44
N LYS A 35 -16.86 14.56 10.82
CA LYS A 35 -18.21 14.25 11.29
C LYS A 35 -18.27 12.86 11.87
N LYS A 36 -19.04 12.72 12.94
CA LYS A 36 -19.32 11.44 13.58
C LYS A 36 -20.29 10.61 12.72
N GLY A 37 -20.04 9.31 12.64
CA GLY A 37 -20.88 8.33 12.00
C GLY A 37 -21.10 7.11 12.90
N ASP A 38 -21.96 6.20 12.49
CA ASP A 38 -22.12 4.90 13.16
C ASP A 38 -20.94 4.00 12.83
N ASP A 39 -20.42 3.27 13.82
CA ASP A 39 -19.33 2.33 13.65
C ASP A 39 -19.72 1.22 12.66
N PHE A 40 -18.77 0.83 11.82
CA PHE A 40 -18.96 -0.24 10.83
C PHE A 40 -17.67 -0.99 10.54
N ASP A 41 -17.82 -2.20 10.00
CA ASP A 41 -16.75 -3.07 9.53
C ASP A 41 -17.22 -3.75 8.24
N VAL A 42 -16.64 -3.33 7.10
CA VAL A 42 -17.11 -3.78 5.77
C VAL A 42 -15.96 -3.95 4.79
N VAL A 43 -16.16 -4.82 3.79
CA VAL A 43 -15.21 -4.98 2.68
C VAL A 43 -15.87 -4.55 1.38
N ILE A 44 -15.30 -3.52 0.76
CA ILE A 44 -15.78 -2.94 -0.49
C ILE A 44 -14.98 -3.53 -1.65
N PRO A 45 -15.62 -4.06 -2.72
CA PRO A 45 -14.89 -4.59 -3.88
C PRO A 45 -13.93 -3.57 -4.48
N SER A 46 -12.71 -3.97 -4.82
CA SER A 46 -11.69 -3.07 -5.40
C SER A 46 -12.13 -2.44 -6.72
N ARG A 47 -12.97 -3.15 -7.50
CA ARG A 47 -13.56 -2.59 -8.71
C ARG A 47 -14.47 -1.40 -8.37
N SER A 48 -15.34 -1.57 -7.38
CA SER A 48 -16.26 -0.48 -6.95
C SER A 48 -15.49 0.71 -6.39
N LEU A 49 -14.38 0.48 -5.66
CA LEU A 49 -13.52 1.57 -5.20
C LEU A 49 -12.89 2.36 -6.35
N ARG A 50 -12.44 1.68 -7.42
CA ARG A 50 -11.93 2.37 -8.62
C ARG A 50 -13.01 3.16 -9.35
N GLU A 51 -14.21 2.61 -9.45
CA GLU A 51 -15.35 3.32 -10.06
C GLU A 51 -15.77 4.51 -9.19
N PHE A 52 -15.74 4.35 -7.86
CA PHE A 52 -15.99 5.44 -6.91
C PHE A 52 -15.02 6.60 -7.11
N THR A 53 -13.69 6.35 -7.16
CA THR A 53 -12.69 7.41 -7.35
C THR A 53 -12.76 8.08 -8.73
N ALA A 54 -13.36 7.43 -9.73
CA ALA A 54 -13.59 8.03 -11.03
C ALA A 54 -14.82 8.96 -11.05
N VAL A 55 -15.80 8.69 -10.19
CA VAL A 55 -17.08 9.44 -10.11
C VAL A 55 -17.01 10.56 -9.08
N PHE A 56 -16.40 10.28 -7.90
CA PHE A 56 -16.23 11.27 -6.82
C PHE A 56 -14.83 11.87 -6.93
N THR A 57 -14.74 13.00 -7.61
CA THR A 57 -13.50 13.76 -7.78
C THR A 57 -13.19 14.65 -6.58
N ASP A 58 -11.98 15.21 -6.53
CA ASP A 58 -11.54 16.11 -5.45
C ASP A 58 -12.37 17.40 -5.35
N GLU A 59 -13.22 17.71 -6.33
CA GLU A 59 -14.17 18.83 -6.30
C GLU A 59 -15.35 18.57 -5.35
N ILE A 60 -15.59 17.31 -4.98
CA ILE A 60 -16.69 16.92 -4.09
C ILE A 60 -16.21 16.94 -2.64
N GLU A 61 -16.59 17.95 -1.90
CA GLU A 61 -16.15 18.15 -0.51
C GLU A 61 -16.75 17.14 0.48
N THR A 62 -17.97 16.65 0.22
CA THR A 62 -18.67 15.79 1.18
C THR A 62 -19.40 14.66 0.49
N VAL A 63 -19.20 13.46 1.02
CA VAL A 63 -19.89 12.23 0.60
C VAL A 63 -20.60 11.63 1.81
N GLU A 64 -21.91 11.46 1.71
CA GLU A 64 -22.70 10.72 2.70
C GLU A 64 -22.60 9.22 2.41
N VAL A 65 -22.50 8.42 3.45
CA VAL A 65 -22.35 6.96 3.36
C VAL A 65 -23.48 6.28 4.11
N PHE A 66 -24.23 5.42 3.42
CA PHE A 66 -25.37 4.69 3.97
C PHE A 66 -25.21 3.20 3.78
N PHE A 67 -25.56 2.45 4.83
CA PHE A 67 -25.52 0.99 4.83
C PHE A 67 -26.95 0.42 4.83
N ALA A 68 -27.20 -0.55 3.97
CA ALA A 68 -28.46 -1.28 3.94
C ALA A 68 -28.22 -2.74 3.59
N ASN A 69 -28.44 -3.64 4.54
CA ASN A 69 -28.16 -5.07 4.38
C ASN A 69 -26.69 -5.30 3.95
N ASN A 70 -26.46 -5.93 2.77
CA ASN A 70 -25.15 -6.17 2.20
C ASN A 70 -24.80 -5.17 1.08
N GLN A 71 -25.26 -3.94 1.20
CA GLN A 71 -25.06 -2.86 0.21
C GLN A 71 -24.58 -1.59 0.88
N LEU A 72 -23.80 -0.82 0.13
CA LEU A 72 -23.26 0.47 0.51
C LEU A 72 -23.69 1.49 -0.54
N LEU A 73 -24.24 2.61 -0.10
CA LEU A 73 -24.57 3.76 -0.93
C LEU A 73 -23.70 4.94 -0.54
N PHE A 74 -23.02 5.50 -1.53
CA PHE A 74 -22.36 6.80 -1.46
C PHE A 74 -23.25 7.84 -2.17
N ARG A 75 -23.47 8.97 -1.52
CA ARG A 75 -24.30 10.05 -2.07
C ARG A 75 -23.62 11.42 -1.86
N SER A 76 -23.64 12.22 -2.89
CA SER A 76 -23.31 13.64 -2.84
C SER A 76 -24.16 14.37 -3.86
N GLU A 77 -24.85 15.46 -3.45
CA GLU A 77 -25.71 16.29 -4.31
C GLU A 77 -26.51 15.50 -5.35
N ASN A 78 -26.02 15.44 -6.59
CA ASN A 78 -26.69 14.78 -7.71
C ASN A 78 -26.14 13.38 -8.04
N ILE A 79 -25.16 12.89 -7.25
CA ILE A 79 -24.48 11.62 -7.49
C ILE A 79 -24.94 10.61 -6.44
N SER A 80 -25.38 9.45 -6.91
CA SER A 80 -25.66 8.28 -6.08
C SER A 80 -24.92 7.07 -6.65
N PHE A 81 -24.01 6.50 -5.89
CA PHE A 81 -23.27 5.30 -6.26
C PHE A 81 -23.49 4.21 -5.23
N TYR A 82 -23.96 3.06 -5.66
CA TYR A 82 -24.15 1.94 -4.77
C TYR A 82 -23.35 0.72 -5.20
N THR A 83 -22.94 -0.09 -4.23
CA THR A 83 -22.23 -1.33 -4.44
C THR A 83 -22.63 -2.39 -3.45
N ARG A 84 -22.49 -3.67 -3.81
CA ARG A 84 -22.57 -4.78 -2.86
C ARG A 84 -21.24 -4.95 -2.14
N LEU A 85 -21.32 -5.30 -0.87
CA LEU A 85 -20.16 -5.62 -0.05
C LEU A 85 -19.67 -7.05 -0.32
N LEU A 86 -18.40 -7.32 -0.05
CA LEU A 86 -17.86 -8.68 -0.05
C LEU A 86 -18.18 -9.32 1.31
N GLU A 87 -18.66 -10.55 1.28
CA GLU A 87 -18.93 -11.34 2.48
C GLU A 87 -17.72 -12.15 2.89
N GLY A 88 -17.51 -12.31 4.19
CA GLY A 88 -16.44 -13.11 4.78
C GLY A 88 -15.66 -12.34 5.84
N ASN A 89 -14.80 -13.05 6.55
CA ASN A 89 -13.93 -12.46 7.55
C ASN A 89 -12.66 -11.94 6.90
N TYR A 90 -12.39 -10.65 7.05
CA TYR A 90 -11.11 -10.08 6.66
C TYR A 90 -10.05 -10.46 7.69
N PRO A 91 -8.82 -10.84 7.29
CA PRO A 91 -7.78 -11.21 8.25
C PRO A 91 -7.38 -10.04 9.16
N ASP A 92 -7.01 -10.37 10.39
CA ASP A 92 -6.46 -9.39 11.33
C ASP A 92 -5.07 -8.93 10.86
N THR A 93 -5.04 -7.75 10.23
CA THR A 93 -3.84 -7.19 9.63
C THR A 93 -2.98 -6.39 10.61
N ASP A 94 -3.50 -5.98 11.76
CA ASP A 94 -2.73 -5.20 12.74
C ASP A 94 -1.59 -6.04 13.33
N ARG A 95 -1.75 -7.36 13.42
CA ARG A 95 -0.71 -8.29 13.87
C ARG A 95 0.40 -8.53 12.87
N LEU A 96 0.21 -8.13 11.61
CA LEU A 96 1.21 -8.31 10.55
C LEU A 96 2.27 -7.20 10.54
N ILE A 97 1.99 -6.08 11.20
CA ILE A 97 2.89 -4.94 11.27
C ILE A 97 3.84 -5.13 12.44
N PRO A 98 5.15 -5.30 12.22
CA PRO A 98 6.13 -5.39 13.30
C PRO A 98 6.13 -4.13 14.16
N THR A 99 6.38 -4.29 15.46
CA THR A 99 6.56 -3.19 16.41
C THR A 99 8.02 -2.92 16.73
N GLU A 100 8.89 -3.85 16.40
CA GLU A 100 10.34 -3.75 16.61
C GLU A 100 11.08 -3.96 15.29
N PHE A 101 12.15 -3.19 15.09
CA PHE A 101 12.95 -3.22 13.87
C PHE A 101 14.43 -3.32 14.22
N SER A 102 15.16 -4.25 13.59
CA SER A 102 16.62 -4.38 13.77
C SER A 102 17.40 -3.33 12.98
N SER A 103 16.82 -2.79 11.92
CA SER A 103 17.44 -1.77 11.08
C SER A 103 16.40 -0.76 10.60
N VAL A 104 16.78 0.51 10.57
CA VAL A 104 15.94 1.61 10.07
C VAL A 104 16.75 2.44 9.10
N VAL A 105 16.18 2.70 7.93
CA VAL A 105 16.79 3.52 6.87
C VAL A 105 15.81 4.59 6.43
N THR A 106 16.27 5.84 6.38
CA THR A 106 15.50 6.96 5.85
C THR A 106 16.03 7.31 4.45
N PHE A 107 15.12 7.35 3.48
CA PHE A 107 15.41 7.68 2.09
C PHE A 107 14.66 8.91 1.65
N ASN A 108 15.21 9.62 0.68
CA ASN A 108 14.39 10.43 -0.20
C ASN A 108 13.52 9.53 -1.08
N THR A 109 12.19 9.71 -1.03
CA THR A 109 11.21 8.88 -1.74
C THR A 109 11.50 8.75 -3.23
N ASN A 110 11.85 9.86 -3.90
CA ASN A 110 12.13 9.86 -5.33
C ASN A 110 13.44 9.13 -5.65
N ASN A 111 14.50 9.31 -4.85
CA ASN A 111 15.79 8.64 -5.07
C ASN A 111 15.63 7.11 -4.99
N LEU A 112 14.96 6.62 -3.94
CA LEU A 112 14.67 5.19 -3.80
C LEU A 112 13.78 4.68 -4.94
N ARG A 113 12.73 5.42 -5.30
CA ARG A 113 11.83 5.04 -6.40
C ARG A 113 12.58 4.92 -7.73
N HIS A 114 13.42 5.88 -8.08
CA HIS A 114 14.21 5.84 -9.32
C HIS A 114 15.21 4.69 -9.33
N ALA A 115 15.88 4.40 -8.20
CA ALA A 115 16.76 3.25 -8.08
C ALA A 115 16.01 1.92 -8.30
N MET A 116 14.81 1.80 -7.74
CA MET A 116 13.95 0.62 -7.94
C MET A 116 13.40 0.52 -9.37
N GLU A 117 13.09 1.62 -10.02
CA GLU A 117 12.67 1.65 -11.43
C GLU A 117 13.79 1.17 -12.36
N ARG A 118 15.03 1.60 -12.13
CA ARG A 118 16.21 1.11 -12.87
C ARG A 118 16.45 -0.37 -12.61
N SER A 119 16.42 -0.78 -11.36
CA SER A 119 16.58 -2.19 -10.96
C SER A 119 15.52 -3.10 -11.59
N ARG A 120 14.28 -2.63 -11.70
CA ARG A 120 13.16 -3.38 -12.31
C ARG A 120 13.41 -3.71 -13.78
N LEU A 121 14.07 -2.83 -14.54
CA LEU A 121 14.36 -3.08 -15.97
C LEU A 121 15.19 -4.34 -16.17
N LEU A 122 16.13 -4.62 -15.25
CA LEU A 122 16.95 -5.83 -15.30
C LEU A 122 16.24 -7.03 -14.62
N SER A 123 15.55 -6.79 -13.51
CA SER A 123 14.88 -7.86 -12.77
C SER A 123 13.77 -8.54 -13.58
N ASN A 124 13.12 -7.82 -14.50
CA ASN A 124 12.15 -8.40 -15.42
C ASN A 124 12.74 -9.44 -16.38
N ALA A 125 14.05 -9.41 -16.61
CA ALA A 125 14.78 -10.41 -17.39
C ALA A 125 15.27 -11.59 -16.53
N THR A 126 14.94 -11.63 -15.24
CA THR A 126 15.30 -12.72 -14.33
C THR A 126 14.08 -13.59 -14.01
N GLN A 127 14.31 -14.89 -13.79
CA GLN A 127 13.22 -15.83 -13.45
C GLN A 127 12.48 -15.42 -12.16
N ASN A 128 13.13 -14.76 -11.22
CA ASN A 128 12.57 -14.41 -9.91
C ASN A 128 12.08 -12.97 -9.81
N GLY A 129 12.43 -12.09 -10.76
CA GLY A 129 11.98 -10.69 -10.77
C GLY A 129 12.30 -9.90 -9.48
N THR A 130 13.39 -10.26 -8.75
CA THR A 130 13.71 -9.67 -7.45
C THR A 130 14.92 -8.76 -7.50
N VAL A 131 14.94 -7.78 -6.57
CA VAL A 131 16.08 -6.92 -6.25
C VAL A 131 16.53 -7.27 -4.83
N LYS A 132 17.85 -7.43 -4.66
CA LYS A 132 18.48 -7.58 -3.35
C LYS A 132 18.95 -6.20 -2.87
N LEU A 133 18.49 -5.77 -1.71
CA LEU A 133 19.05 -4.63 -0.97
C LEU A 133 20.02 -5.15 0.08
N GLU A 134 21.21 -4.55 0.12
CA GLU A 134 22.21 -4.76 1.17
C GLU A 134 22.42 -3.46 1.93
N ILE A 135 22.36 -3.57 3.26
CA ILE A 135 22.74 -2.51 4.19
C ILE A 135 24.00 -3.00 4.89
N VAL A 136 25.13 -2.40 4.60
CA VAL A 136 26.42 -2.78 5.19
C VAL A 136 27.15 -1.53 5.63
N LYS A 137 27.48 -1.43 6.92
CA LYS A 137 28.20 -0.28 7.51
C LYS A 137 27.61 1.09 7.16
N GLY A 138 26.28 1.16 7.12
CA GLY A 138 25.56 2.39 6.83
C GLY A 138 25.43 2.74 5.34
N ILE A 139 25.92 1.88 4.45
CA ILE A 139 25.76 2.04 2.99
C ILE A 139 24.64 1.12 2.51
N VAL A 140 23.75 1.64 1.70
CA VAL A 140 22.66 0.86 1.09
C VAL A 140 22.92 0.68 -0.40
N SER A 141 22.91 -0.58 -0.84
CA SER A 141 23.14 -0.93 -2.24
C SER A 141 22.05 -1.84 -2.77
N ALA A 142 21.60 -1.58 -4.00
CA ALA A 142 20.70 -2.44 -4.74
C ALA A 142 21.47 -3.33 -5.70
N HIS A 143 21.20 -4.63 -5.67
CA HIS A 143 21.85 -5.62 -6.52
C HIS A 143 20.81 -6.38 -7.34
N VAL A 144 21.00 -6.40 -8.65
CA VAL A 144 20.25 -7.24 -9.59
C VAL A 144 21.22 -8.04 -10.43
N HIS A 145 20.95 -9.31 -10.59
CA HIS A 145 21.73 -10.19 -11.45
C HIS A 145 20.82 -10.93 -12.43
N SER A 146 21.05 -10.71 -13.71
CA SER A 146 20.46 -11.50 -14.80
C SER A 146 21.55 -12.25 -15.53
N PRO A 147 21.45 -13.59 -15.68
CA PRO A 147 22.41 -14.36 -16.45
C PRO A 147 22.54 -13.92 -17.91
N GLU A 148 21.45 -13.37 -18.48
CA GLU A 148 21.37 -12.99 -19.90
C GLU A 148 21.79 -11.55 -20.17
N VAL A 149 21.48 -10.62 -19.23
CA VAL A 149 21.63 -9.18 -19.43
C VAL A 149 22.81 -8.60 -18.65
N GLY A 150 23.21 -9.24 -17.52
CA GLY A 150 24.35 -8.82 -16.72
C GLY A 150 23.97 -8.48 -15.27
N ARG A 151 24.81 -7.63 -14.63
CA ARG A 151 24.67 -7.24 -13.23
C ARG A 151 24.57 -5.73 -13.11
N VAL A 152 23.69 -5.28 -12.22
CA VAL A 152 23.65 -3.91 -11.74
C VAL A 152 23.88 -3.91 -10.24
N ASN A 153 24.82 -3.08 -9.82
CA ASN A 153 25.06 -2.73 -8.43
C ASN A 153 24.95 -1.22 -8.35
N GLU A 154 24.05 -0.72 -7.57
CA GLU A 154 23.80 0.70 -7.42
C GLU A 154 23.76 1.05 -5.95
N GLU A 155 24.59 1.99 -5.53
CA GLU A 155 24.51 2.60 -4.20
C GLU A 155 23.37 3.60 -4.18
N ILE A 156 22.56 3.57 -3.13
CA ILE A 156 21.39 4.42 -2.98
C ILE A 156 21.68 5.44 -1.88
N ASP A 157 21.58 6.71 -2.23
CA ASP A 157 21.71 7.80 -1.27
C ASP A 157 20.63 7.70 -0.19
N THR A 158 21.06 7.79 1.08
CA THR A 158 20.22 7.71 2.27
C THR A 158 20.38 8.96 3.11
N GLU A 159 19.34 9.36 3.80
CA GLU A 159 19.38 10.46 4.79
C GLU A 159 19.93 9.95 6.13
N SER A 160 19.56 8.75 6.51
CA SER A 160 20.10 8.09 7.71
C SER A 160 19.99 6.58 7.62
N VAL A 161 20.90 5.90 8.27
CA VAL A 161 20.92 4.44 8.47
C VAL A 161 21.24 4.16 9.92
N SER A 162 20.45 3.29 10.57
CA SER A 162 20.71 2.85 11.93
C SER A 162 20.33 1.37 12.10
N GLY A 163 20.97 0.71 13.07
CA GLY A 163 20.75 -0.70 13.36
C GLY A 163 21.83 -1.60 12.77
N GLU A 164 21.46 -2.85 12.52
CA GLU A 164 22.38 -3.91 12.10
C GLU A 164 22.52 -3.99 10.58
N ASP A 165 23.61 -4.60 10.11
CA ASP A 165 23.77 -4.94 8.70
C ASP A 165 22.66 -5.92 8.28
N LEU A 166 22.06 -5.70 7.12
CA LEU A 166 20.90 -6.45 6.64
C LEU A 166 20.99 -6.72 5.15
N THR A 167 20.58 -7.92 4.76
CA THR A 167 20.34 -8.28 3.36
C THR A 167 18.89 -8.75 3.20
N ILE A 168 18.15 -8.11 2.29
CA ILE A 168 16.75 -8.43 2.01
C ILE A 168 16.48 -8.40 0.51
N SER A 169 15.62 -9.31 0.04
CA SER A 169 15.20 -9.36 -1.37
C SER A 169 13.69 -9.21 -1.49
N PHE A 170 13.25 -8.44 -2.47
CA PHE A 170 11.83 -8.24 -2.74
C PHE A 170 11.57 -7.93 -4.22
N ASN A 171 10.30 -7.98 -4.60
CA ASN A 171 9.87 -7.56 -5.93
C ASN A 171 9.90 -6.02 -6.02
N PRO A 172 10.71 -5.43 -6.90
CA PRO A 172 10.84 -3.97 -7.00
C PRO A 172 9.55 -3.27 -7.40
N THR A 173 8.64 -3.95 -8.12
CA THR A 173 7.34 -3.39 -8.51
C THR A 173 6.50 -3.07 -7.27
N TYR A 174 6.51 -3.93 -6.25
CA TYR A 174 5.74 -3.69 -5.03
C TYR A 174 6.26 -2.46 -4.27
N LEU A 175 7.59 -2.30 -4.20
CA LEU A 175 8.18 -1.12 -3.56
C LEU A 175 7.93 0.16 -4.38
N ILE A 176 8.05 0.12 -5.71
CA ILE A 176 7.74 1.26 -6.58
C ILE A 176 6.28 1.73 -6.39
N GLU A 177 5.33 0.79 -6.33
CA GLU A 177 3.93 1.13 -6.14
C GLU A 177 3.66 1.70 -4.73
N ALA A 178 4.32 1.17 -3.70
CA ALA A 178 4.26 1.75 -2.36
C ALA A 178 4.82 3.17 -2.32
N LEU A 179 6.01 3.40 -2.92
CA LEU A 179 6.65 4.72 -2.97
C LEU A 179 5.86 5.76 -3.78
N LYS A 180 5.03 5.34 -4.74
CA LYS A 180 4.10 6.23 -5.45
C LYS A 180 2.89 6.65 -4.62
N ALA A 181 2.57 5.91 -3.58
CA ALA A 181 1.44 6.19 -2.69
C ALA A 181 1.86 7.01 -1.44
N VAL A 182 3.16 7.29 -1.29
CA VAL A 182 3.71 8.14 -0.22
C VAL A 182 3.93 9.53 -0.80
N ASP A 183 3.38 10.54 -0.11
CA ASP A 183 3.52 11.96 -0.43
C ASP A 183 4.89 12.49 0.00
#